data_abb4243408c4b2da3f5140bd893dd272
#
_entry.id   abb4243408c4b2da3f5140bd893dd272
#
_cell.length_a   1.000
_cell.length_b   1.000
_cell.length_c   1.000
_cell.angle_alpha   90.00
_cell.angle_beta   90.00
_cell.angle_gamma   90.00
#
_symmetry.space_group_name_H-M   'P 1'
#
loop_
_entity.id
_entity.type
_entity.pdbx_description
1 polymer ?
#
loop_
_entity_poly.entity_id
_entity_poly.type
_entity_poly.pdbx_seq_one_letter_code
_entity_poly.pdbx_strand_id
1 'polypeptide(L)'
;MNTDDYSNTENSVDASHQPRVNLSYVNEAIQTETVVRRSLLYRLTQIFRLGQMHALSGLKALIAAMFVLAYPAMVIAGHKLNDSAVEFGDARHWSAPEIGVASTLIARELDGPGWISDKHEWHPQARLTALPAWQESLLSALSDHGQLLLDLLADERDPDLITAVRLLDASATHKTTDRLLAANEAFARYDDRVAGGVTRAPTGEDALIARLITSAQWAEREYSQLAAISTPGDGWLASSDSIEAVYKAKAVAHVTHAMLDAVADREQNMLAKLGVTETMSDALNAWETAARMRPLFIANHGTGSVTGTSHPAIMALHFDQSRLAVLKVAAQIEAARQERIATPSGPASVVVAQGTGKGT
;
A
#
# COMPACT_ATOMS: atom_id res chain seq x y z
N MET A 1 47.38 51.68 -80.97
CA MET A 1 47.27 53.15 -81.07
C MET A 1 47.92 53.71 -79.86
N ASN A 2 49.11 54.17 -80.11
CA ASN A 2 49.76 55.41 -79.69
C ASN A 2 49.97 55.57 -78.19
N THR A 3 51.24 55.49 -77.78
CA THR A 3 52.26 56.58 -77.76
C THR A 3 52.05 57.44 -76.53
N ASP A 4 52.97 57.86 -75.74
CA ASP A 4 54.41 58.27 -75.83
C ASP A 4 54.89 58.41 -74.38
N ASP A 5 56.02 57.91 -73.96
CA ASP A 5 57.34 58.57 -74.07
C ASP A 5 57.45 59.97 -73.40
N TYR A 6 58.32 60.08 -72.40
CA TYR A 6 59.27 61.14 -72.13
C TYR A 6 60.01 60.89 -70.80
N SER A 7 61.16 60.32 -70.87
CA SER A 7 62.51 60.82 -70.73
C SER A 7 62.81 61.94 -69.69
N ASN A 8 63.84 61.60 -68.89
CA ASN A 8 64.98 62.33 -68.44
C ASN A 8 64.83 63.35 -67.28
N THR A 9 65.60 63.22 -66.29
CA THR A 9 66.96 63.71 -66.12
C THR A 9 67.56 63.30 -64.76
N GLU A 10 68.83 63.05 -64.84
CA GLU A 10 69.79 62.86 -63.76
C GLU A 10 69.79 63.94 -62.68
N ASN A 11 69.96 63.48 -61.42
CA ASN A 11 70.85 64.22 -60.50
C ASN A 11 71.48 63.25 -59.45
N SER A 12 72.74 63.09 -59.59
CA SER A 12 73.59 62.37 -58.64
C SER A 12 73.77 63.22 -57.37
N VAL A 13 73.43 62.68 -56.23
CA VAL A 13 73.90 63.15 -54.91
C VAL A 13 74.41 61.94 -54.15
N ASP A 14 75.65 62.02 -53.87
CA ASP A 14 76.52 61.17 -53.07
C ASP A 14 75.85 60.88 -51.70
N ALA A 15 75.62 59.65 -51.34
CA ALA A 15 75.07 59.23 -50.07
C ALA A 15 75.99 58.22 -49.41
N SER A 16 76.87 58.76 -48.68
CA SER A 16 77.64 58.02 -47.69
C SER A 16 76.85 57.69 -46.43
N HIS A 17 76.98 56.42 -46.01
CA HIS A 17 76.68 55.90 -44.70
C HIS A 17 75.22 55.89 -44.22
N GLN A 18 74.47 54.86 -44.61
CA GLN A 18 73.38 54.30 -43.81
C GLN A 18 73.84 52.99 -43.14
N PRO A 19 73.65 52.85 -41.83
CA PRO A 19 73.87 51.55 -41.19
C PRO A 19 72.87 50.51 -41.72
N ARG A 20 73.33 49.46 -42.35
CA ARG A 20 72.51 48.33 -42.72
C ARG A 20 71.99 47.66 -41.45
N VAL A 21 70.72 47.93 -41.09
CA VAL A 21 70.02 47.20 -40.09
C VAL A 21 69.81 45.76 -40.65
N ASN A 22 70.40 44.82 -39.95
CA ASN A 22 70.33 43.41 -40.37
C ASN A 22 68.91 42.87 -40.10
N LEU A 23 68.04 42.92 -41.10
CA LEU A 23 66.61 42.51 -41.06
C LEU A 23 66.43 41.03 -40.77
N SER A 24 67.48 40.21 -40.73
CA SER A 24 67.41 38.83 -40.37
C SER A 24 67.03 38.60 -38.91
N TYR A 25 67.56 39.43 -37.98
CA TYR A 25 67.19 39.30 -36.57
C TYR A 25 65.75 39.78 -36.24
N VAL A 26 65.20 40.71 -36.98
CA VAL A 26 63.80 41.12 -36.84
C VAL A 26 62.83 40.07 -37.32
N ASN A 27 63.16 39.42 -38.43
CA ASN A 27 62.34 38.33 -38.94
C ASN A 27 62.36 37.08 -38.04
N GLU A 28 63.52 36.76 -37.46
CA GLU A 28 63.60 35.65 -36.49
C GLU A 28 62.82 35.92 -35.20
N ALA A 29 62.89 37.16 -34.67
CA ALA A 29 62.14 37.55 -33.50
C ALA A 29 60.64 37.54 -33.75
N ILE A 30 60.16 38.00 -34.91
CA ILE A 30 58.70 37.93 -35.29
C ILE A 30 58.25 36.49 -35.51
N GLN A 31 59.07 35.64 -36.12
CA GLN A 31 58.73 34.22 -36.30
C GLN A 31 58.68 33.48 -34.98
N THR A 32 59.60 33.69 -34.07
CA THR A 32 59.58 33.07 -32.73
C THR A 32 58.40 33.53 -31.90
N GLU A 33 58.01 34.82 -31.92
CA GLU A 33 56.85 35.33 -31.20
C GLU A 33 55.52 34.78 -31.73
N THR A 34 55.38 34.61 -33.04
CA THR A 34 54.20 34.01 -33.66
C THR A 34 54.07 32.50 -33.40
N VAL A 35 55.17 31.76 -33.35
CA VAL A 35 55.20 30.36 -33.01
C VAL A 35 54.86 30.13 -31.55
N VAL A 36 55.40 30.92 -30.65
CA VAL A 36 55.10 30.87 -29.20
C VAL A 36 53.62 31.22 -28.91
N ARG A 37 53.07 32.24 -29.55
CA ARG A 37 51.64 32.59 -29.43
C ARG A 37 50.71 31.49 -29.95
N ARG A 38 51.04 30.89 -31.09
CA ARG A 38 50.25 29.78 -31.64
C ARG A 38 50.32 28.53 -30.75
N SER A 39 51.46 28.23 -30.16
CA SER A 39 51.61 27.09 -29.24
C SER A 39 50.83 27.30 -27.92
N LEU A 40 50.82 28.52 -27.37
CA LEU A 40 50.06 28.88 -26.17
C LEU A 40 48.55 28.82 -26.42
N LEU A 41 48.06 29.39 -27.50
CA LEU A 41 46.64 29.30 -27.88
C LEU A 41 46.20 27.89 -28.12
N TYR A 42 47.01 27.05 -28.74
CA TYR A 42 46.73 25.63 -28.93
C TYR A 42 46.67 24.85 -27.61
N ARG A 43 47.59 25.14 -26.69
CA ARG A 43 47.55 24.54 -25.33
C ARG A 43 46.34 24.99 -24.54
N LEU A 44 45.96 26.26 -24.57
CA LEU A 44 44.76 26.77 -23.91
C LEU A 44 43.48 26.16 -24.50
N THR A 45 43.40 26.03 -25.82
CA THR A 45 42.22 25.37 -26.45
C THR A 45 42.16 23.87 -26.16
N GLN A 46 43.30 23.19 -26.00
CA GLN A 46 43.30 21.79 -25.56
C GLN A 46 42.88 21.66 -24.09
N ILE A 47 43.35 22.50 -23.20
CA ILE A 47 42.94 22.49 -21.79
C ILE A 47 41.44 22.82 -21.66
N PHE A 48 40.93 23.76 -22.46
CA PHE A 48 39.51 24.11 -22.47
C PHE A 48 38.64 22.97 -23.02
N ARG A 49 39.09 22.29 -24.08
CA ARG A 49 38.41 21.11 -24.62
C ARG A 49 38.43 19.92 -23.66
N LEU A 50 39.53 19.66 -22.98
CA LEU A 50 39.65 18.63 -21.95
C LEU A 50 38.74 18.98 -20.76
N GLY A 51 38.72 20.22 -20.32
CA GLY A 51 37.82 20.70 -19.26
C GLY A 51 36.34 20.54 -19.63
N GLN A 52 35.95 20.88 -20.86
CA GLN A 52 34.59 20.70 -21.34
C GLN A 52 34.21 19.21 -21.47
N MET A 53 35.12 18.36 -21.92
CA MET A 53 34.86 16.91 -22.00
C MET A 53 34.67 16.27 -20.63
N HIS A 54 35.47 16.70 -19.63
CA HIS A 54 35.29 16.23 -18.25
C HIS A 54 34.03 16.81 -17.58
N ALA A 55 33.68 18.06 -17.86
CA ALA A 55 32.45 18.67 -17.35
C ALA A 55 31.22 17.99 -17.97
N LEU A 56 31.21 17.71 -19.27
CA LEU A 56 30.13 17.00 -19.95
C LEU A 56 29.99 15.53 -19.51
N SER A 57 31.11 14.84 -19.29
CA SER A 57 31.09 13.47 -18.76
C SER A 57 30.67 13.45 -17.28
N GLY A 58 31.09 14.42 -16.48
CA GLY A 58 30.61 14.61 -15.11
C GLY A 58 29.11 14.90 -15.04
N LEU A 59 28.61 15.77 -15.93
CA LEU A 59 27.18 16.06 -16.04
C LEU A 59 26.37 14.82 -16.45
N LYS A 60 26.85 14.04 -17.43
CA LYS A 60 26.22 12.78 -17.84
C LYS A 60 26.22 11.76 -16.70
N ALA A 61 27.32 11.63 -15.98
CA ALA A 61 27.41 10.77 -14.81
C ALA A 61 26.46 11.21 -13.68
N LEU A 62 26.36 12.52 -13.45
CA LEU A 62 25.40 13.07 -12.48
C LEU A 62 23.94 12.80 -12.87
N ILE A 63 23.60 13.00 -14.15
CA ILE A 63 22.27 12.71 -14.66
C ILE A 63 21.97 11.21 -14.55
N ALA A 64 22.90 10.34 -14.93
CA ALA A 64 22.76 8.90 -14.78
C ALA A 64 22.59 8.49 -13.30
N ALA A 65 23.40 9.08 -12.40
CA ALA A 65 23.27 8.84 -10.96
C ALA A 65 21.93 9.35 -10.41
N MET A 66 21.44 10.51 -10.86
CA MET A 66 20.10 10.99 -10.51
C MET A 66 19.00 10.03 -10.97
N PHE A 67 19.08 9.50 -12.19
CA PHE A 67 18.11 8.50 -12.67
C PHE A 67 18.17 7.21 -11.85
N VAL A 68 19.38 6.72 -11.55
CA VAL A 68 19.58 5.52 -10.74
C VAL A 68 19.08 5.68 -9.31
N LEU A 69 19.20 6.87 -8.72
CA LEU A 69 18.74 7.15 -7.35
C LEU A 69 17.28 7.61 -7.30
N ALA A 70 16.80 8.34 -8.32
CA ALA A 70 15.43 8.84 -8.36
C ALA A 70 14.41 7.72 -8.51
N TYR A 71 14.74 6.66 -9.26
CA TYR A 71 13.82 5.54 -9.43
C TYR A 71 13.55 4.78 -8.13
N PRO A 72 14.55 4.32 -7.34
CA PRO A 72 14.30 3.76 -6.01
C PRO A 72 13.61 4.73 -5.05
N ALA A 73 13.95 6.02 -5.09
CA ALA A 73 13.29 7.02 -4.26
C ALA A 73 11.81 7.19 -4.63
N MET A 74 11.47 7.19 -5.93
CA MET A 74 10.08 7.20 -6.41
C MET A 74 9.33 5.92 -6.02
N VAL A 75 10.00 4.76 -6.09
CA VAL A 75 9.44 3.47 -5.65
C VAL A 75 9.12 3.52 -4.16
N ILE A 76 10.06 3.96 -3.33
CA ILE A 76 9.86 4.10 -1.87
C ILE A 76 8.76 5.13 -1.57
N ALA A 77 8.78 6.29 -2.23
CA ALA A 77 7.78 7.34 -2.03
C ALA A 77 6.38 6.93 -2.54
N GLY A 78 6.32 6.10 -3.58
CA GLY A 78 5.09 5.53 -4.10
C GLY A 78 4.54 4.35 -3.29
N HIS A 79 5.34 3.82 -2.37
CA HIS A 79 4.96 2.70 -1.52
C HIS A 79 4.19 3.20 -0.28
N LYS A 80 2.99 3.71 -0.50
CA LYS A 80 2.08 4.11 0.57
C LYS A 80 0.95 3.10 0.65
N LEU A 81 1.04 2.19 1.60
CA LEU A 81 -0.10 1.39 2.04
C LEU A 81 -0.96 2.23 2.97
N ASN A 82 -2.25 2.30 2.73
CA ASN A 82 -3.18 2.95 3.64
C ASN A 82 -3.78 1.91 4.59
N ASP A 83 -3.04 1.60 5.65
CA ASP A 83 -3.40 0.68 6.72
C ASP A 83 -3.90 1.40 7.99
N SER A 84 -4.37 2.65 7.85
CA SER A 84 -5.01 3.39 8.95
C SER A 84 -6.34 2.75 9.35
N ALA A 85 -6.78 2.98 10.59
CA ALA A 85 -8.09 2.57 11.04
C ALA A 85 -9.20 3.04 10.07
N VAL A 86 -10.26 2.26 9.96
CA VAL A 86 -11.40 2.63 9.13
C VAL A 86 -12.26 3.61 9.94
N GLU A 87 -12.27 4.85 9.52
CA GLU A 87 -13.15 5.86 10.07
C GLU A 87 -14.26 6.11 9.06
N PHE A 88 -15.51 5.99 9.51
CA PHE A 88 -16.65 6.38 8.69
C PHE A 88 -16.73 7.90 8.67
N GLY A 89 -16.61 8.49 7.48
CA GLY A 89 -16.85 9.92 7.32
C GLY A 89 -18.32 10.25 7.59
N ASP A 90 -18.60 11.51 7.96
CA ASP A 90 -19.96 12.00 8.24
C ASP A 90 -20.94 11.94 7.04
N ALA A 91 -20.41 11.57 5.85
CA ALA A 91 -21.16 11.65 4.60
C ALA A 91 -22.29 10.61 4.48
N ARG A 92 -22.19 9.46 5.15
CA ARG A 92 -23.21 8.40 5.10
C ARG A 92 -23.23 7.60 6.39
N HIS A 93 -24.40 7.48 6.97
CA HIS A 93 -24.66 6.52 8.05
C HIS A 93 -24.96 5.15 7.43
N TRP A 94 -24.15 4.14 7.76
CA TRP A 94 -24.33 2.78 7.26
C TRP A 94 -25.20 1.97 8.22
N SER A 95 -26.30 1.42 7.70
CA SER A 95 -27.21 0.53 8.44
C SER A 95 -26.61 -0.86 8.61
N ALA A 96 -25.74 -1.26 7.67
CA ALA A 96 -24.90 -2.45 7.74
C ALA A 96 -23.43 -2.00 7.84
N PRO A 97 -22.85 -1.85 9.06
CA PRO A 97 -21.51 -1.26 9.24
C PRO A 97 -20.39 -2.01 8.49
N GLU A 98 -20.49 -3.33 8.37
CA GLU A 98 -19.53 -4.13 7.61
C GLU A 98 -19.50 -3.74 6.12
N ILE A 99 -20.63 -3.39 5.55
CA ILE A 99 -20.72 -2.88 4.18
C ILE A 99 -20.07 -1.51 4.07
N GLY A 100 -20.25 -0.68 5.09
CA GLY A 100 -19.56 0.61 5.23
C GLY A 100 -18.03 0.45 5.24
N VAL A 101 -17.52 -0.55 5.99
CA VAL A 101 -16.10 -0.91 6.00
C VAL A 101 -15.63 -1.30 4.60
N ALA A 102 -16.33 -2.23 3.93
CA ALA A 102 -15.97 -2.68 2.60
C ALA A 102 -15.91 -1.52 1.60
N SER A 103 -16.96 -0.69 1.59
CA SER A 103 -17.05 0.50 0.73
C SER A 103 -15.91 1.49 0.99
N THR A 104 -15.60 1.75 2.26
CA THR A 104 -14.53 2.67 2.66
C THR A 104 -13.15 2.15 2.26
N LEU A 105 -12.87 0.87 2.44
CA LEU A 105 -11.61 0.25 2.04
C LEU A 105 -11.41 0.29 0.52
N ILE A 106 -12.46 -0.01 -0.25
CA ILE A 106 -12.44 0.11 -1.71
C ILE A 106 -12.16 1.56 -2.13
N ALA A 107 -12.89 2.54 -1.57
CA ALA A 107 -12.71 3.95 -1.89
C ALA A 107 -11.28 4.43 -1.60
N ARG A 108 -10.70 4.03 -0.46
CA ARG A 108 -9.31 4.38 -0.10
C ARG A 108 -8.29 3.91 -1.13
N GLU A 109 -8.44 2.69 -1.63
CA GLU A 109 -7.52 2.15 -2.64
C GLU A 109 -7.70 2.86 -3.98
N LEU A 110 -8.92 3.20 -4.36
CA LEU A 110 -9.22 3.89 -5.62
C LEU A 110 -8.77 5.36 -5.60
N ASP A 111 -9.05 6.08 -4.52
CA ASP A 111 -8.73 7.51 -4.36
C ASP A 111 -7.26 7.76 -4.03
N GLY A 112 -6.59 6.77 -3.43
CA GLY A 112 -5.18 6.83 -3.03
C GLY A 112 -4.23 6.40 -4.15
N PRO A 113 -3.65 5.19 -4.07
CA PRO A 113 -2.70 4.70 -5.08
C PRO A 113 -3.37 4.40 -6.42
N GLY A 114 -4.68 4.21 -6.43
CA GLY A 114 -5.45 3.60 -7.53
C GLY A 114 -5.16 2.11 -7.65
N TRP A 115 -5.93 1.40 -8.48
CA TRP A 115 -5.73 -0.05 -8.63
C TRP A 115 -4.54 -0.36 -9.53
N ILE A 116 -3.53 -1.03 -8.99
CA ILE A 116 -2.23 -1.18 -9.65
C ILE A 116 -2.29 -2.11 -10.85
N SER A 117 -3.11 -3.17 -10.82
CA SER A 117 -3.24 -4.08 -11.97
C SER A 117 -3.83 -3.42 -13.22
N ASP A 118 -4.53 -2.30 -13.06
CA ASP A 118 -5.09 -1.52 -14.17
C ASP A 118 -4.08 -0.54 -14.78
N LYS A 119 -2.91 -0.36 -14.13
CA LYS A 119 -1.85 0.54 -14.58
C LYS A 119 -0.90 -0.16 -15.53
N HIS A 120 -0.23 0.63 -16.36
CA HIS A 120 0.76 0.11 -17.30
C HIS A 120 1.95 -0.52 -16.56
N GLU A 121 2.53 -1.60 -17.10
CA GLU A 121 3.67 -2.34 -16.51
C GLU A 121 4.90 -1.46 -16.19
N TRP A 122 5.06 -0.32 -16.87
CA TRP A 122 6.11 0.66 -16.60
C TRP A 122 5.81 1.59 -15.43
N HIS A 123 4.61 1.51 -14.84
CA HIS A 123 4.29 2.32 -13.69
C HIS A 123 5.17 1.91 -12.51
N PRO A 124 5.85 2.83 -11.81
CA PRO A 124 6.79 2.48 -10.73
C PRO A 124 6.16 1.60 -9.66
N GLN A 125 4.90 1.85 -9.31
CA GLN A 125 4.16 1.06 -8.31
C GLN A 125 3.81 -0.36 -8.79
N ALA A 126 3.64 -0.59 -10.10
CA ALA A 126 3.35 -1.91 -10.65
C ALA A 126 4.54 -2.89 -10.54
N ARG A 127 5.75 -2.36 -10.29
CA ARG A 127 6.96 -3.15 -10.08
C ARG A 127 7.26 -3.42 -8.60
N LEU A 128 6.42 -2.92 -7.69
CA LEU A 128 6.50 -3.23 -6.28
C LEU A 128 5.84 -4.58 -6.02
N THR A 129 6.42 -5.40 -5.17
CA THR A 129 5.81 -6.66 -4.74
C THR A 129 4.71 -6.42 -3.72
N ALA A 130 4.93 -5.51 -2.79
CA ALA A 130 4.08 -5.34 -1.62
C ALA A 130 2.71 -4.73 -1.91
N LEU A 131 2.61 -3.67 -2.74
CA LEU A 131 1.34 -2.99 -3.01
C LEU A 131 0.38 -3.83 -3.86
N PRO A 132 0.80 -4.47 -4.97
CA PRO A 132 -0.06 -5.40 -5.69
C PRO A 132 -0.54 -6.56 -4.81
N ALA A 133 0.35 -7.16 -4.01
CA ALA A 133 0.00 -8.25 -3.09
C ALA A 133 -1.02 -7.81 -2.03
N TRP A 134 -0.85 -6.61 -1.47
CA TRP A 134 -1.81 -5.99 -0.57
C TRP A 134 -3.18 -5.83 -1.21
N GLN A 135 -3.26 -5.20 -2.40
CA GLN A 135 -4.53 -4.93 -3.09
C GLN A 135 -5.25 -6.21 -3.49
N GLU A 136 -4.53 -7.19 -4.05
CA GLU A 136 -5.09 -8.49 -4.42
C GLU A 136 -5.70 -9.19 -3.21
N SER A 137 -4.98 -9.25 -2.11
CA SER A 137 -5.44 -9.91 -0.90
C SER A 137 -6.53 -9.14 -0.17
N LEU A 138 -6.51 -7.80 -0.20
CA LEU A 138 -7.58 -6.96 0.30
C LEU A 138 -8.89 -7.27 -0.44
N LEU A 139 -8.84 -7.36 -1.76
CA LEU A 139 -10.00 -7.70 -2.57
C LEU A 139 -10.51 -9.11 -2.28
N SER A 140 -9.60 -10.09 -2.17
CA SER A 140 -9.95 -11.46 -1.79
C SER A 140 -10.60 -11.52 -0.41
N ALA A 141 -10.04 -10.83 0.58
CA ALA A 141 -10.59 -10.77 1.93
C ALA A 141 -11.98 -10.10 1.96
N LEU A 142 -12.18 -9.02 1.20
CA LEU A 142 -13.51 -8.39 1.06
C LEU A 142 -14.51 -9.34 0.40
N SER A 143 -14.10 -10.12 -0.60
CA SER A 143 -14.93 -11.14 -1.23
C SER A 143 -15.30 -12.25 -0.25
N ASP A 144 -14.33 -12.77 0.52
CA ASP A 144 -14.55 -13.79 1.55
C ASP A 144 -15.55 -13.32 2.61
N HIS A 145 -15.40 -12.06 3.10
CA HIS A 145 -16.36 -11.46 4.03
C HIS A 145 -17.74 -11.25 3.41
N GLY A 146 -17.79 -10.81 2.15
CA GLY A 146 -19.05 -10.69 1.41
C GLY A 146 -19.77 -12.04 1.24
N GLN A 147 -19.02 -13.09 0.93
CA GLN A 147 -19.56 -14.45 0.84
C GLN A 147 -20.09 -14.92 2.20
N LEU A 148 -19.36 -14.68 3.29
CA LEU A 148 -19.82 -14.97 4.65
C LEU A 148 -21.15 -14.26 4.97
N LEU A 149 -21.32 -13.00 4.59
CA LEU A 149 -22.59 -12.29 4.76
C LEU A 149 -23.73 -12.95 3.98
N LEU A 150 -23.48 -13.37 2.74
CA LEU A 150 -24.46 -14.11 1.93
C LEU A 150 -24.84 -15.45 2.58
N ASP A 151 -23.89 -16.17 3.16
CA ASP A 151 -24.14 -17.45 3.82
C ASP A 151 -24.93 -17.27 5.13
N LEU A 152 -24.68 -16.16 5.88
CA LEU A 152 -25.43 -15.81 7.07
C LEU A 152 -26.88 -15.38 6.78
N LEU A 153 -27.15 -14.88 5.59
CA LEU A 153 -28.50 -14.52 5.14
C LEU A 153 -29.30 -15.72 4.62
N ALA A 154 -28.61 -16.83 4.33
CA ALA A 154 -29.21 -18.09 3.86
C ALA A 154 -30.21 -17.88 2.70
N ASP A 155 -31.52 -18.08 2.96
CA ASP A 155 -32.58 -17.98 1.95
C ASP A 155 -32.99 -16.52 1.62
N GLU A 156 -32.57 -15.55 2.44
CA GLU A 156 -32.90 -14.12 2.27
C GLU A 156 -31.79 -13.33 1.57
N ARG A 157 -31.07 -13.96 0.65
CA ARG A 157 -29.96 -13.34 -0.06
C ARG A 157 -30.42 -12.17 -0.93
N ASP A 158 -29.89 -11.00 -0.62
CA ASP A 158 -30.20 -9.77 -1.37
C ASP A 158 -29.49 -9.74 -2.73
N PRO A 159 -30.16 -9.38 -3.84
CA PRO A 159 -29.60 -9.38 -5.18
C PRO A 159 -28.46 -8.33 -5.35
N ASP A 160 -28.51 -7.19 -4.65
CA ASP A 160 -27.46 -6.20 -4.71
C ASP A 160 -26.21 -6.68 -3.96
N LEU A 161 -26.37 -7.37 -2.83
CA LEU A 161 -25.24 -7.99 -2.12
C LEU A 161 -24.60 -9.10 -2.95
N ILE A 162 -25.41 -9.97 -3.59
CA ILE A 162 -24.89 -10.99 -4.55
C ILE A 162 -24.10 -10.32 -5.67
N THR A 163 -24.62 -9.22 -6.21
CA THR A 163 -23.97 -8.48 -7.29
C THR A 163 -22.65 -7.88 -6.83
N ALA A 164 -22.60 -7.25 -5.64
CA ALA A 164 -21.40 -6.68 -5.08
C ALA A 164 -20.31 -7.76 -4.89
N VAL A 165 -20.64 -8.87 -4.24
CA VAL A 165 -19.69 -9.98 -3.99
C VAL A 165 -19.15 -10.56 -5.31
N ARG A 166 -20.02 -10.75 -6.32
CA ARG A 166 -19.58 -11.20 -7.65
C ARG A 166 -18.61 -10.22 -8.32
N LEU A 167 -18.83 -8.92 -8.15
CA LEU A 167 -17.93 -7.88 -8.69
C LEU A 167 -16.59 -7.81 -7.97
N LEU A 168 -16.50 -8.29 -6.73
CA LEU A 168 -15.22 -8.44 -6.01
C LEU A 168 -14.41 -9.63 -6.53
N ASP A 169 -15.03 -10.64 -7.17
CA ASP A 169 -14.32 -11.82 -7.66
C ASP A 169 -13.30 -11.46 -8.75
N ALA A 170 -12.05 -11.91 -8.57
CA ALA A 170 -10.92 -11.63 -9.45
C ALA A 170 -11.04 -12.24 -10.87
N SER A 171 -11.93 -13.21 -11.06
CA SER A 171 -12.10 -13.91 -12.35
C SER A 171 -12.82 -13.10 -13.44
N ALA A 172 -13.29 -11.88 -13.12
CA ALA A 172 -14.06 -11.07 -14.05
C ALA A 172 -13.19 -10.37 -15.12
N THR A 173 -13.73 -10.22 -16.33
CA THR A 173 -13.03 -9.77 -17.54
C THR A 173 -12.87 -8.24 -17.68
N HIS A 174 -13.39 -7.45 -16.75
CA HIS A 174 -13.37 -5.99 -16.80
C HIS A 174 -12.22 -5.41 -15.98
N LYS A 175 -11.87 -4.14 -16.23
CA LYS A 175 -10.91 -3.42 -15.39
C LYS A 175 -11.33 -3.48 -13.92
N THR A 176 -10.38 -3.71 -13.04
CA THR A 176 -10.65 -3.85 -11.61
C THR A 176 -11.25 -2.58 -11.02
N THR A 177 -10.77 -1.41 -11.42
CA THR A 177 -11.33 -0.11 -11.00
C THR A 177 -12.83 -0.01 -11.30
N ASP A 178 -13.25 -0.32 -12.53
CA ASP A 178 -14.66 -0.21 -12.93
C ASP A 178 -15.55 -1.21 -12.14
N ARG A 179 -15.04 -2.41 -11.89
CA ARG A 179 -15.72 -3.43 -11.08
C ARG A 179 -15.89 -3.00 -9.62
N LEU A 180 -14.85 -2.41 -9.02
CA LEU A 180 -14.88 -1.95 -7.65
C LEU A 180 -15.82 -0.76 -7.46
N LEU A 181 -15.89 0.17 -8.41
CA LEU A 181 -16.88 1.24 -8.41
C LEU A 181 -18.30 0.68 -8.47
N ALA A 182 -18.55 -0.27 -9.36
CA ALA A 182 -19.86 -0.93 -9.46
C ALA A 182 -20.20 -1.77 -8.21
N ALA A 183 -19.20 -2.40 -7.56
CA ALA A 183 -19.39 -3.10 -6.30
C ALA A 183 -19.78 -2.13 -5.17
N ASN A 184 -19.14 -0.97 -5.08
CA ASN A 184 -19.49 0.07 -4.12
C ASN A 184 -20.92 0.57 -4.30
N GLU A 185 -21.35 0.78 -5.54
CA GLU A 185 -22.75 1.15 -5.82
C GLU A 185 -23.73 0.06 -5.40
N ALA A 186 -23.40 -1.21 -5.64
CA ALA A 186 -24.24 -2.33 -5.23
C ALA A 186 -24.29 -2.47 -3.70
N PHE A 187 -23.18 -2.29 -2.99
CA PHE A 187 -23.16 -2.21 -1.53
C PHE A 187 -24.02 -1.06 -1.00
N ALA A 188 -23.96 0.10 -1.63
CA ALA A 188 -24.79 1.24 -1.25
C ALA A 188 -26.29 0.92 -1.40
N ARG A 189 -26.71 0.29 -2.50
CA ARG A 189 -28.11 -0.10 -2.72
C ARG A 189 -28.56 -1.17 -1.71
N TYR A 190 -27.71 -2.15 -1.41
CA TYR A 190 -28.01 -3.13 -0.34
C TYR A 190 -28.22 -2.44 1.00
N ASP A 191 -27.35 -1.52 1.40
CA ASP A 191 -27.47 -0.79 2.66
C ASP A 191 -28.75 0.07 2.71
N ASP A 192 -29.13 0.73 1.61
CA ASP A 192 -30.39 1.48 1.50
C ASP A 192 -31.60 0.56 1.69
N ARG A 193 -31.55 -0.69 1.23
CA ARG A 193 -32.62 -1.68 1.43
C ARG A 193 -32.64 -2.20 2.87
N VAL A 194 -31.48 -2.33 3.54
CA VAL A 194 -31.39 -2.60 4.98
C VAL A 194 -32.02 -1.46 5.77
N ALA A 195 -31.64 -0.21 5.47
CA ALA A 195 -32.19 0.98 6.10
C ALA A 195 -33.73 1.09 5.92
N GLY A 196 -34.21 0.73 4.73
CA GLY A 196 -35.63 0.69 4.39
C GLY A 196 -36.41 -0.53 4.96
N GLY A 197 -35.75 -1.45 5.64
CA GLY A 197 -36.37 -2.66 6.19
C GLY A 197 -36.84 -3.66 5.11
N VAL A 198 -36.36 -3.54 3.88
CA VAL A 198 -36.68 -4.46 2.77
C VAL A 198 -35.85 -5.74 2.88
N THR A 199 -34.66 -5.64 3.39
CA THR A 199 -33.74 -6.73 3.71
C THR A 199 -33.15 -6.48 5.09
N ARG A 200 -32.37 -7.44 5.60
CA ARG A 200 -31.71 -7.28 6.90
C ARG A 200 -30.21 -7.56 6.82
N ALA A 201 -29.47 -6.93 7.73
CA ALA A 201 -28.08 -7.31 7.99
C ALA A 201 -28.06 -8.49 8.99
N PRO A 202 -27.15 -9.47 8.85
CA PRO A 202 -27.01 -10.56 9.80
C PRO A 202 -26.59 -10.01 11.17
N THR A 203 -27.35 -10.31 12.23
CA THR A 203 -27.13 -9.86 13.60
C THR A 203 -27.36 -10.99 14.60
N GLY A 204 -26.95 -10.77 15.85
CA GLY A 204 -27.16 -11.69 16.94
C GLY A 204 -26.06 -12.73 17.16
N GLU A 205 -26.27 -13.56 18.16
CA GLU A 205 -25.26 -14.48 18.69
C GLU A 205 -24.78 -15.49 17.65
N ASP A 206 -25.69 -16.13 16.89
CA ASP A 206 -25.34 -17.13 15.88
C ASP A 206 -24.51 -16.50 14.75
N ALA A 207 -24.88 -15.31 14.29
CA ALA A 207 -24.15 -14.60 13.27
C ALA A 207 -22.77 -14.15 13.76
N LEU A 208 -22.65 -13.74 15.02
CA LEU A 208 -21.35 -13.37 15.60
C LEU A 208 -20.45 -14.61 15.79
N ILE A 209 -20.98 -15.70 16.33
CA ILE A 209 -20.23 -16.98 16.47
C ILE A 209 -19.70 -17.44 15.10
N ALA A 210 -20.55 -17.45 14.07
CA ALA A 210 -20.14 -17.84 12.73
C ALA A 210 -19.01 -16.94 12.19
N ARG A 211 -19.08 -15.62 12.38
CA ARG A 211 -18.00 -14.69 12.00
C ARG A 211 -16.69 -15.00 12.72
N LEU A 212 -16.75 -15.22 14.04
CA LEU A 212 -15.57 -15.53 14.84
C LEU A 212 -14.92 -16.87 14.42
N ILE A 213 -15.74 -17.91 14.18
CA ILE A 213 -15.24 -19.21 13.71
C ILE A 213 -14.62 -19.08 12.32
N THR A 214 -15.27 -18.36 11.40
CA THR A 214 -14.77 -18.19 10.03
C THR A 214 -13.48 -17.34 10.04
N SER A 215 -13.39 -16.29 10.87
CA SER A 215 -12.16 -15.51 11.01
C SER A 215 -11.02 -16.35 11.61
N ALA A 216 -11.31 -17.30 12.51
CA ALA A 216 -10.31 -18.25 12.99
C ALA A 216 -9.80 -19.17 11.88
N GLN A 217 -10.67 -19.60 10.97
CA GLN A 217 -10.27 -20.42 9.80
C GLN A 217 -9.38 -19.61 8.84
N TRP A 218 -9.68 -18.33 8.61
CA TRP A 218 -8.81 -17.46 7.83
C TRP A 218 -7.46 -17.26 8.51
N ALA A 219 -7.45 -17.06 9.82
CA ALA A 219 -6.20 -16.95 10.56
C ALA A 219 -5.34 -18.22 10.46
N GLU A 220 -5.94 -19.40 10.53
CA GLU A 220 -5.25 -20.69 10.37
C GLU A 220 -4.67 -20.85 8.95
N ARG A 221 -5.42 -20.43 7.93
CA ARG A 221 -4.96 -20.45 6.53
C ARG A 221 -3.71 -19.57 6.36
N GLU A 222 -3.76 -18.32 6.84
CA GLU A 222 -2.63 -17.39 6.74
C GLU A 222 -1.44 -17.86 7.58
N TYR A 223 -1.69 -18.37 8.80
CA TYR A 223 -0.66 -18.98 9.63
C TYR A 223 0.08 -20.10 8.88
N SER A 224 -0.67 -21.02 8.28
CA SER A 224 -0.10 -22.17 7.57
C SER A 224 0.73 -21.75 6.37
N GLN A 225 0.28 -20.75 5.59
CA GLN A 225 1.01 -20.21 4.44
C GLN A 225 2.31 -19.52 4.90
N LEU A 226 2.25 -18.67 5.91
CA LEU A 226 3.42 -17.99 6.46
C LEU A 226 4.43 -18.95 7.10
N ALA A 227 3.95 -19.98 7.81
CA ALA A 227 4.79 -21.01 8.38
C ALA A 227 5.55 -21.82 7.31
N ALA A 228 4.88 -22.13 6.19
CA ALA A 228 5.48 -22.87 5.10
C ALA A 228 6.65 -22.13 4.42
N ILE A 229 6.57 -20.79 4.31
CA ILE A 229 7.64 -19.96 3.73
C ILE A 229 8.66 -19.48 4.77
N SER A 230 8.42 -19.72 6.06
CA SER A 230 9.31 -19.31 7.16
C SER A 230 10.54 -20.20 7.29
N THR A 231 10.75 -21.16 6.39
CA THR A 231 11.94 -22.00 6.39
C THR A 231 13.17 -21.14 6.08
N PRO A 232 14.26 -21.23 6.87
CA PRO A 232 15.47 -20.45 6.63
C PRO A 232 16.00 -20.69 5.22
N GLY A 233 16.11 -19.62 4.44
CA GLY A 233 16.76 -19.64 3.11
C GLY A 233 18.23 -19.24 3.23
N ASP A 234 19.02 -19.50 2.18
CA ASP A 234 20.45 -19.21 2.17
C ASP A 234 20.81 -17.71 2.07
N GLY A 235 19.84 -16.81 2.02
CA GLY A 235 20.05 -15.36 1.87
C GLY A 235 19.63 -14.56 3.10
N TRP A 236 20.29 -13.42 3.32
CA TRP A 236 19.87 -12.47 4.37
C TRP A 236 18.56 -11.75 4.04
N LEU A 237 18.35 -11.39 2.76
CA LEU A 237 17.14 -10.74 2.29
C LEU A 237 16.06 -11.78 2.00
N ALA A 238 14.82 -11.44 2.34
CA ALA A 238 13.66 -12.24 1.99
C ALA A 238 13.46 -12.36 0.48
N SER A 239 12.94 -13.49 0.06
CA SER A 239 12.49 -13.66 -1.33
C SER A 239 11.30 -12.74 -1.63
N SER A 240 11.01 -12.51 -2.92
CA SER A 240 9.78 -11.83 -3.35
C SER A 240 8.54 -12.50 -2.77
N ASP A 241 8.52 -13.83 -2.74
CA ASP A 241 7.41 -14.63 -2.24
C ASP A 241 7.16 -14.41 -0.75
N SER A 242 8.24 -14.29 0.05
CA SER A 242 8.13 -13.96 1.48
C SER A 242 7.57 -12.55 1.71
N ILE A 243 7.99 -11.58 0.88
CA ILE A 243 7.46 -10.22 0.92
C ILE A 243 5.98 -10.22 0.55
N GLU A 244 5.63 -10.86 -0.55
CA GLU A 244 4.26 -10.99 -1.04
C GLU A 244 3.35 -11.60 0.01
N ALA A 245 3.74 -12.74 0.60
CA ALA A 245 2.95 -13.43 1.60
C ALA A 245 2.71 -12.60 2.86
N VAL A 246 3.72 -11.87 3.36
CA VAL A 246 3.55 -10.99 4.52
C VAL A 246 2.55 -9.87 4.23
N TYR A 247 2.59 -9.26 3.04
CA TYR A 247 1.67 -8.18 2.69
C TYR A 247 0.27 -8.68 2.35
N LYS A 248 0.14 -9.89 1.78
CA LYS A 248 -1.15 -10.58 1.62
C LYS A 248 -1.80 -10.84 2.97
N ALA A 249 -1.07 -11.47 3.89
CA ALA A 249 -1.54 -11.73 5.23
C ALA A 249 -1.92 -10.44 5.97
N LYS A 250 -1.11 -9.38 5.86
CA LYS A 250 -1.42 -8.08 6.44
C LYS A 250 -2.75 -7.52 5.94
N ALA A 251 -3.07 -7.64 4.65
CA ALA A 251 -4.34 -7.21 4.09
C ALA A 251 -5.52 -7.99 4.67
N VAL A 252 -5.40 -9.32 4.80
CA VAL A 252 -6.40 -10.16 5.46
C VAL A 252 -6.63 -9.71 6.90
N ALA A 253 -5.54 -9.47 7.66
CA ALA A 253 -5.64 -8.99 9.04
C ALA A 253 -6.35 -7.63 9.13
N HIS A 254 -6.02 -6.70 8.23
CA HIS A 254 -6.60 -5.37 8.21
C HIS A 254 -8.11 -5.40 7.92
N VAL A 255 -8.52 -6.13 6.90
CA VAL A 255 -9.95 -6.29 6.55
C VAL A 255 -10.70 -6.97 7.68
N THR A 256 -10.17 -8.09 8.20
CA THR A 256 -10.84 -8.86 9.26
C THR A 256 -10.97 -8.06 10.55
N HIS A 257 -9.92 -7.33 10.96
CA HIS A 257 -9.99 -6.42 12.09
C HIS A 257 -11.10 -5.38 11.91
N ALA A 258 -11.09 -4.64 10.79
CA ALA A 258 -12.07 -3.59 10.55
C ALA A 258 -13.52 -4.12 10.49
N MET A 259 -13.73 -5.30 9.92
CA MET A 259 -15.05 -5.94 9.88
C MET A 259 -15.51 -6.40 11.26
N LEU A 260 -14.64 -7.03 12.06
CA LEU A 260 -14.98 -7.48 13.41
C LEU A 260 -15.19 -6.30 14.35
N ASP A 261 -14.44 -5.21 14.23
CA ASP A 261 -14.59 -3.99 14.98
C ASP A 261 -15.96 -3.35 14.73
N ALA A 262 -16.35 -3.18 13.48
CA ALA A 262 -17.65 -2.68 13.09
C ALA A 262 -18.83 -3.55 13.60
N VAL A 263 -18.64 -4.88 13.64
CA VAL A 263 -19.62 -5.81 14.22
C VAL A 263 -19.67 -5.67 15.74
N ALA A 264 -18.51 -5.57 16.41
CA ALA A 264 -18.44 -5.41 17.86
C ALA A 264 -19.12 -4.12 18.32
N ASP A 265 -18.92 -3.02 17.60
CA ASP A 265 -19.59 -1.74 17.88
C ASP A 265 -21.11 -1.86 17.74
N ARG A 266 -21.59 -2.49 16.68
CA ARG A 266 -23.03 -2.72 16.48
C ARG A 266 -23.63 -3.60 17.57
N GLU A 267 -22.92 -4.67 17.95
CA GLU A 267 -23.39 -5.68 18.90
C GLU A 267 -22.97 -5.40 20.36
N GLN A 268 -22.45 -4.19 20.67
CA GLN A 268 -21.91 -3.83 22.00
C GLN A 268 -22.86 -4.16 23.17
N ASN A 269 -24.18 -3.92 22.99
CA ASN A 269 -25.18 -4.22 24.01
C ASN A 269 -25.35 -5.73 24.24
N MET A 270 -25.23 -6.54 23.19
CA MET A 270 -25.26 -8.00 23.28
C MET A 270 -23.99 -8.51 23.97
N LEU A 271 -22.82 -8.03 23.56
CA LEU A 271 -21.53 -8.39 24.17
C LEU A 271 -21.49 -8.08 25.66
N ALA A 272 -22.01 -6.90 26.06
CA ALA A 272 -22.13 -6.51 27.47
C ALA A 272 -23.07 -7.43 28.26
N LYS A 273 -24.22 -7.81 27.71
CA LYS A 273 -25.16 -8.74 28.34
C LYS A 273 -24.60 -10.14 28.51
N LEU A 274 -23.73 -10.56 27.60
CA LEU A 274 -23.05 -11.85 27.64
C LEU A 274 -21.78 -11.83 28.52
N GLY A 275 -21.32 -10.64 28.96
CA GLY A 275 -20.10 -10.49 29.76
C GLY A 275 -18.81 -10.77 28.96
N VAL A 276 -18.83 -10.66 27.63
CA VAL A 276 -17.70 -10.99 26.75
C VAL A 276 -17.03 -9.77 26.13
N THR A 277 -17.38 -8.55 26.55
CA THR A 277 -16.84 -7.30 25.97
C THR A 277 -15.31 -7.22 26.05
N GLU A 278 -14.73 -7.56 27.21
CA GLU A 278 -13.27 -7.53 27.40
C GLU A 278 -12.56 -8.57 26.50
N THR A 279 -13.10 -9.78 26.47
CA THR A 279 -12.52 -10.85 25.61
C THR A 279 -12.65 -10.50 24.12
N MET A 280 -13.71 -9.83 23.70
CA MET A 280 -13.85 -9.33 22.33
C MET A 280 -12.83 -8.22 22.03
N SER A 281 -12.61 -7.30 22.98
CA SER A 281 -11.55 -6.30 22.87
C SER A 281 -10.16 -6.92 22.74
N ASP A 282 -9.85 -7.98 23.51
CA ASP A 282 -8.60 -8.72 23.39
C ASP A 282 -8.44 -9.34 21.97
N ALA A 283 -9.52 -9.90 21.44
CA ALA A 283 -9.51 -10.47 20.10
C ALA A 283 -9.30 -9.41 19.01
N LEU A 284 -9.93 -8.25 19.11
CA LEU A 284 -9.71 -7.12 18.22
C LEU A 284 -8.26 -6.62 18.29
N ASN A 285 -7.71 -6.47 19.49
CA ASN A 285 -6.29 -6.08 19.69
C ASN A 285 -5.31 -7.07 19.06
N ALA A 286 -5.60 -8.37 19.10
CA ALA A 286 -4.77 -9.39 18.45
C ALA A 286 -4.77 -9.20 16.92
N TRP A 287 -5.94 -9.01 16.31
CA TRP A 287 -6.06 -8.73 14.88
C TRP A 287 -5.44 -7.39 14.48
N GLU A 288 -5.62 -6.35 15.30
CA GLU A 288 -5.00 -5.04 15.10
C GLU A 288 -3.47 -5.14 15.08
N THR A 289 -2.88 -5.94 15.97
CA THR A 289 -1.44 -6.14 16.03
C THR A 289 -0.91 -6.74 14.73
N ALA A 290 -1.60 -7.73 14.16
CA ALA A 290 -1.27 -8.29 12.86
C ALA A 290 -1.46 -7.25 11.73
N ALA A 291 -2.56 -6.50 11.74
CA ALA A 291 -2.89 -5.50 10.73
C ALA A 291 -1.91 -4.31 10.72
N ARG A 292 -1.43 -3.89 11.89
CA ARG A 292 -0.51 -2.75 12.03
C ARG A 292 0.97 -3.11 11.87
N MET A 293 1.30 -4.37 11.64
CA MET A 293 2.69 -4.77 11.41
C MET A 293 3.28 -4.01 10.21
N ARG A 294 4.36 -3.24 10.45
CA ARG A 294 5.06 -2.42 9.44
C ARG A 294 6.54 -2.76 9.40
N PRO A 295 6.93 -3.89 8.79
CA PRO A 295 8.34 -4.22 8.66
C PRO A 295 9.01 -3.21 7.71
N LEU A 296 10.11 -2.59 8.16
CA LEU A 296 10.98 -1.81 7.27
C LEU A 296 11.66 -2.73 6.25
N PHE A 297 12.03 -3.93 6.69
CA PHE A 297 12.60 -4.98 5.86
C PHE A 297 12.05 -6.33 6.29
N ILE A 298 11.75 -7.18 5.32
CA ILE A 298 11.46 -8.59 5.57
C ILE A 298 12.77 -9.35 5.36
N ALA A 299 13.16 -10.15 6.34
CA ALA A 299 14.42 -10.89 6.35
C ALA A 299 14.18 -12.39 6.51
N ASN A 300 15.05 -13.20 5.91
CA ASN A 300 15.00 -14.67 6.06
C ASN A 300 15.52 -15.16 7.42
N HIS A 301 16.22 -14.29 8.17
CA HIS A 301 16.79 -14.61 9.48
C HIS A 301 16.53 -13.46 10.46
N GLY A 302 16.28 -13.80 11.70
CA GLY A 302 16.19 -12.83 12.79
C GLY A 302 14.87 -12.90 13.55
N THR A 303 14.95 -12.59 14.83
CA THR A 303 13.82 -12.58 15.78
C THR A 303 13.17 -11.20 15.88
N GLY A 304 13.17 -10.41 14.82
CA GLY A 304 12.45 -9.13 14.73
C GLY A 304 12.84 -8.03 15.72
N SER A 305 12.63 -6.82 15.31
CA SER A 305 12.40 -5.60 16.07
C SER A 305 13.57 -4.69 16.44
N VAL A 306 14.80 -5.13 16.70
CA VAL A 306 15.87 -4.17 17.06
C VAL A 306 16.34 -3.34 15.85
N THR A 307 16.11 -3.83 14.63
CA THR A 307 16.52 -3.17 13.38
C THR A 307 15.36 -2.86 12.43
N GLY A 308 14.10 -3.03 12.88
CA GLY A 308 12.93 -2.89 11.99
C GLY A 308 12.78 -4.02 10.97
N THR A 309 13.53 -5.13 11.14
CA THR A 309 13.39 -6.34 10.32
C THR A 309 12.31 -7.24 10.90
N SER A 310 11.51 -7.87 10.04
CA SER A 310 10.48 -8.83 10.45
C SER A 310 10.63 -10.10 9.65
N HIS A 311 10.49 -11.23 10.32
CA HIS A 311 10.45 -12.54 9.70
C HIS A 311 9.00 -12.97 9.49
N PRO A 312 8.62 -13.68 8.40
CA PRO A 312 7.26 -14.16 8.20
C PRO A 312 6.67 -14.94 9.37
N ALA A 313 7.51 -15.68 10.13
CA ALA A 313 7.08 -16.40 11.33
C ALA A 313 6.51 -15.49 12.43
N ILE A 314 6.91 -14.22 12.52
CA ILE A 314 6.33 -13.26 13.48
C ILE A 314 4.89 -12.93 13.10
N MET A 315 4.65 -12.72 11.80
CA MET A 315 3.31 -12.53 11.28
C MET A 315 2.45 -13.79 11.51
N ALA A 316 3.01 -14.99 11.27
CA ALA A 316 2.35 -16.24 11.58
C ALA A 316 1.95 -16.34 13.07
N LEU A 317 2.85 -15.97 14.00
CA LEU A 317 2.55 -15.94 15.42
C LEU A 317 1.36 -15.02 15.75
N HIS A 318 1.30 -13.83 15.13
CA HIS A 318 0.16 -12.91 15.34
C HIS A 318 -1.15 -13.52 14.84
N PHE A 319 -1.13 -14.24 13.70
CA PHE A 319 -2.32 -14.94 13.23
C PHE A 319 -2.77 -16.06 14.16
N ASP A 320 -1.84 -16.85 14.72
CA ASP A 320 -2.21 -17.88 15.71
C ASP A 320 -2.79 -17.26 16.98
N GLN A 321 -2.22 -16.14 17.46
CA GLN A 321 -2.79 -15.38 18.58
C GLN A 321 -4.19 -14.87 18.28
N SER A 322 -4.42 -14.30 17.09
CA SER A 322 -5.73 -13.82 16.65
C SER A 322 -6.75 -14.98 16.57
N ARG A 323 -6.34 -16.11 16.02
CA ARG A 323 -7.14 -17.34 15.96
C ARG A 323 -7.61 -17.80 17.33
N LEU A 324 -6.67 -17.92 18.27
CA LEU A 324 -7.00 -18.34 19.63
C LEU A 324 -7.91 -17.35 20.36
N ALA A 325 -7.69 -16.06 20.15
CA ALA A 325 -8.47 -15.01 20.78
C ALA A 325 -9.94 -15.04 20.31
N VAL A 326 -10.21 -15.13 18.99
CA VAL A 326 -11.59 -15.18 18.48
C VAL A 326 -12.31 -16.48 18.87
N LEU A 327 -11.61 -17.61 18.90
CA LEU A 327 -12.16 -18.87 19.37
C LEU A 327 -12.54 -18.82 20.85
N LYS A 328 -11.76 -18.11 21.69
CA LYS A 328 -12.09 -17.87 23.09
C LYS A 328 -13.39 -17.08 23.24
N VAL A 329 -13.59 -16.02 22.44
CA VAL A 329 -14.84 -15.26 22.43
C VAL A 329 -16.02 -16.15 22.03
N ALA A 330 -15.90 -16.89 20.94
CA ALA A 330 -16.95 -17.78 20.46
C ALA A 330 -17.35 -18.83 21.52
N ALA A 331 -16.38 -19.43 22.18
CA ALA A 331 -16.61 -20.40 23.25
C ALA A 331 -17.31 -19.78 24.47
N GLN A 332 -16.97 -18.54 24.85
CA GLN A 332 -17.62 -17.84 25.95
C GLN A 332 -19.06 -17.46 25.63
N ILE A 333 -19.35 -17.03 24.40
CA ILE A 333 -20.73 -16.74 23.94
C ILE A 333 -21.56 -18.04 24.02
N GLU A 334 -21.04 -19.14 23.53
CA GLU A 334 -21.75 -20.41 23.56
C GLU A 334 -21.97 -20.92 25.00
N ALA A 335 -20.98 -20.77 25.91
CA ALA A 335 -21.12 -21.10 27.32
C ALA A 335 -22.22 -20.27 27.99
N ALA A 336 -22.22 -18.94 27.78
CA ALA A 336 -23.24 -18.04 28.30
C ALA A 336 -24.65 -18.39 27.76
N ARG A 337 -24.74 -18.85 26.51
CA ARG A 337 -26.00 -19.32 25.90
C ARG A 337 -26.49 -20.60 26.58
N GLN A 338 -25.62 -21.57 26.82
CA GLN A 338 -25.98 -22.82 27.48
C GLN A 338 -26.43 -22.58 28.93
N GLU A 339 -25.76 -21.69 29.67
CA GLU A 339 -26.15 -21.32 31.02
C GLU A 339 -27.54 -20.72 31.08
N ARG A 340 -27.93 -19.83 30.14
CA ARG A 340 -29.27 -19.27 30.02
C ARG A 340 -30.35 -20.32 29.72
N ILE A 341 -30.02 -21.32 28.96
CA ILE A 341 -30.92 -22.45 28.64
C ILE A 341 -31.09 -23.35 29.87
N ALA A 342 -29.98 -23.61 30.60
CA ALA A 342 -29.99 -24.47 31.79
C ALA A 342 -30.68 -23.81 33.01
N THR A 343 -30.74 -22.47 33.07
CA THR A 343 -31.40 -21.72 34.12
C THR A 343 -32.72 -21.11 33.59
N PRO A 344 -33.77 -21.92 33.37
CA PRO A 344 -35.05 -21.38 32.94
C PRO A 344 -35.52 -20.40 34.02
N SER A 345 -35.85 -19.18 33.61
CA SER A 345 -36.46 -18.15 34.49
C SER A 345 -37.61 -18.80 35.23
N GLY A 346 -37.43 -19.00 36.56
CA GLY A 346 -38.44 -19.64 37.40
C GLY A 346 -39.80 -18.94 37.18
N PRO A 347 -40.90 -19.65 37.30
CA PRO A 347 -42.23 -19.07 37.05
C PRO A 347 -42.36 -17.78 37.86
N ALA A 348 -42.69 -16.69 37.18
CA ALA A 348 -43.02 -15.42 37.83
C ALA A 348 -43.99 -15.73 38.98
N SER A 349 -43.54 -15.48 40.20
CA SER A 349 -44.36 -15.69 41.41
C SER A 349 -45.66 -14.91 41.21
N VAL A 350 -46.73 -15.62 40.83
CA VAL A 350 -48.06 -15.08 40.83
C VAL A 350 -48.36 -14.75 42.27
N VAL A 351 -48.18 -13.51 42.65
CA VAL A 351 -48.68 -12.97 43.91
C VAL A 351 -50.20 -13.02 43.79
N VAL A 352 -50.75 -14.14 44.26
CA VAL A 352 -52.20 -14.24 44.51
C VAL A 352 -52.47 -13.28 45.65
N ALA A 353 -52.97 -12.09 45.31
CA ALA A 353 -53.57 -11.18 46.29
C ALA A 353 -54.76 -11.90 46.93
N GLN A 354 -54.52 -12.46 48.12
CA GLN A 354 -55.60 -12.91 48.97
C GLN A 354 -56.40 -11.68 49.39
N GLY A 355 -57.52 -11.48 48.71
CA GLY A 355 -58.54 -10.51 49.13
C GLY A 355 -59.13 -10.99 50.45
N THR A 356 -58.71 -10.30 51.52
CA THR A 356 -59.42 -10.39 52.80
C THR A 356 -60.78 -9.69 52.67
N GLY A 357 -61.83 -10.51 52.38
CA GLY A 357 -63.19 -10.14 52.56
C GLY A 357 -63.47 -9.98 54.05
N LYS A 358 -63.75 -8.76 54.53
CA LYS A 358 -64.47 -8.48 55.79
C LYS A 358 -65.88 -8.15 55.42
N GLY A 359 -66.77 -9.14 55.70
CA GLY A 359 -68.17 -8.84 55.78
C GLY A 359 -68.54 -8.08 57.12
N THR A 360 -69.35 -7.18 57.01
CA THR A 360 -70.48 -6.93 57.92
C THR A 360 -71.55 -6.14 57.16
#